data_ff97abfbaa81549a38abbb6c6ec7f14e
#
_entry.id   ff97abfbaa81549a38abbb6c6ec7f14e
#
_cell.length_a   1.000
_cell.length_b   1.000
_cell.length_c   1.000
_cell.angle_alpha   90.00
_cell.angle_beta   90.00
_cell.angle_gamma   90.00
#
_symmetry.space_group_name_H-M   'P 1'
#
loop_
_entity.id
_entity.type
_entity.pdbx_description
1 polymer ?
#
loop_
_entity_poly.entity_id
_entity_poly.type
_entity_poly.pdbx_seq_one_letter_code
_entity_poly.pdbx_strand_id
1 'polypeptide(L)'
;MRIATRRAFLGVIGLGAAAVAALRSVARAAELHYPIEVPSDPQEAIRSVIGNVKPTKGKVALDMPYITETGNSVSVAVKVDSPMTEADHVAKLHLFGDGNPVPRIASFALGPRAGRAELALRIRLARSQRVIAIAEMSDGSFWSDTREINVAQGACVDDVEGTLGKDN
;
A
#
# COMPACT_ATOMS: atom_id res chain seq x y z
N MET A 1 -34.25 68.14 3.30
CA MET A 1 -33.11 67.61 4.07
C MET A 1 -33.69 66.55 5.01
N ARG A 2 -33.56 65.24 4.65
CA ARG A 2 -34.11 64.11 5.39
C ARG A 2 -33.00 63.47 6.19
N ILE A 3 -33.14 63.48 7.51
CA ILE A 3 -32.17 62.93 8.46
C ILE A 3 -32.31 61.40 8.42
N ALA A 4 -31.29 60.71 7.99
CA ALA A 4 -31.20 59.26 8.02
C ALA A 4 -31.11 58.76 9.44
N THR A 5 -32.07 57.95 9.88
CA THR A 5 -32.18 57.42 11.25
C THR A 5 -31.14 56.33 11.54
N ARG A 6 -30.52 56.43 12.72
CA ARG A 6 -29.50 55.54 13.26
C ARG A 6 -29.86 54.04 13.34
N ARG A 7 -31.05 53.65 12.93
CA ARG A 7 -31.55 52.26 12.98
C ARG A 7 -31.15 51.42 11.76
N ALA A 8 -30.70 52.04 10.64
CA ALA A 8 -30.29 51.31 9.43
C ALA A 8 -28.85 50.75 9.51
N PHE A 9 -28.02 51.22 10.44
CA PHE A 9 -26.59 50.81 10.51
C PHE A 9 -26.34 49.54 11.31
N LEU A 10 -27.27 49.08 12.14
CA LEU A 10 -27.12 47.87 12.98
C LEU A 10 -27.50 46.57 12.25
N GLY A 11 -28.18 46.65 11.08
CA GLY A 11 -28.60 45.46 10.36
C GLY A 11 -27.50 44.86 9.43
N VAL A 12 -26.48 45.63 9.09
CA VAL A 12 -25.43 45.18 8.12
C VAL A 12 -24.28 44.42 8.81
N ILE A 13 -24.08 44.63 10.11
CA ILE A 13 -22.99 43.99 10.86
C ILE A 13 -23.36 42.52 11.24
N GLY A 14 -24.64 42.19 11.32
CA GLY A 14 -25.08 40.83 11.67
C GLY A 14 -24.89 39.76 10.58
N LEU A 15 -24.95 40.14 9.32
CA LEU A 15 -24.78 39.18 8.18
C LEU A 15 -23.33 38.82 7.92
N GLY A 16 -22.36 39.67 8.26
CA GLY A 16 -20.94 39.40 8.06
C GLY A 16 -20.35 38.36 9.03
N ALA A 17 -20.88 38.30 10.26
CA ALA A 17 -20.38 37.38 11.29
C ALA A 17 -20.83 35.92 11.05
N ALA A 18 -22.02 35.72 10.47
CA ALA A 18 -22.55 34.39 10.17
C ALA A 18 -21.82 33.73 8.99
N ALA A 19 -21.37 34.51 8.00
CA ALA A 19 -20.65 34.00 6.85
C ALA A 19 -19.23 33.54 7.19
N VAL A 20 -18.57 34.21 8.14
CA VAL A 20 -17.20 33.82 8.58
C VAL A 20 -17.23 32.56 9.45
N ALA A 21 -18.30 32.33 10.23
CA ALA A 21 -18.48 31.11 11.01
C ALA A 21 -18.75 29.87 10.13
N ALA A 22 -19.46 30.04 9.01
CA ALA A 22 -19.74 28.96 8.05
C ALA A 22 -18.47 28.53 7.27
N LEU A 23 -17.56 29.45 6.98
CA LEU A 23 -16.29 29.15 6.31
C LEU A 23 -15.28 28.37 7.20
N ARG A 24 -15.38 28.51 8.53
CA ARG A 24 -14.52 27.74 9.47
C ARG A 24 -14.95 26.28 9.64
N SER A 25 -16.20 25.95 9.36
CA SER A 25 -16.70 24.57 9.45
C SER A 25 -16.31 23.70 8.24
N VAL A 26 -16.05 24.31 7.07
CA VAL A 26 -15.63 23.56 5.87
C VAL A 26 -14.13 23.18 5.90
N ALA A 27 -13.30 23.98 6.58
CA ALA A 27 -11.86 23.70 6.70
C ALA A 27 -11.53 22.53 7.65
N ARG A 28 -12.46 22.09 8.49
CA ARG A 28 -12.23 21.01 9.45
C ARG A 28 -12.52 19.60 8.89
N ALA A 29 -13.05 19.50 7.69
CA ALA A 29 -13.38 18.24 7.04
C ALA A 29 -12.19 17.62 6.26
N ALA A 30 -11.03 18.30 6.21
CA ALA A 30 -9.89 17.86 5.39
C ALA A 30 -8.83 17.04 6.14
N GLU A 31 -8.98 16.80 7.44
CA GLU A 31 -8.11 15.90 8.20
C GLU A 31 -8.79 14.56 8.50
N LEU A 32 -9.25 13.88 7.45
CA LEU A 32 -9.46 12.44 7.55
C LEU A 32 -8.08 11.76 7.47
N HIS A 33 -7.34 11.85 8.58
CA HIS A 33 -6.21 10.98 8.81
C HIS A 33 -6.78 9.57 9.04
N TYR A 34 -6.79 8.78 7.97
CA TYR A 34 -7.11 7.35 8.05
C TYR A 34 -5.82 6.65 8.49
N PRO A 35 -5.69 6.22 9.75
CA PRO A 35 -4.53 5.47 10.18
C PRO A 35 -4.62 4.08 9.50
N ILE A 36 -3.95 3.93 8.38
CA ILE A 36 -3.70 2.61 7.82
C ILE A 36 -2.64 1.99 8.72
N GLU A 37 -3.06 1.20 9.69
CA GLU A 37 -2.13 0.34 10.44
C GLU A 37 -1.55 -0.69 9.46
N VAL A 38 -0.32 -0.45 9.06
CA VAL A 38 0.42 -1.37 8.20
C VAL A 38 1.23 -2.28 9.11
N PRO A 39 0.95 -3.61 9.14
CA PRO A 39 1.72 -4.52 9.96
C PRO A 39 3.22 -4.45 9.63
N SER A 40 4.06 -4.29 10.66
CA SER A 40 5.52 -4.34 10.54
C SER A 40 6.06 -5.78 10.64
N ASP A 41 5.29 -6.70 11.25
CA ASP A 41 5.61 -8.12 11.28
C ASP A 41 5.28 -8.79 9.93
N PRO A 42 6.24 -9.45 9.28
CA PRO A 42 6.01 -10.12 7.99
C PRO A 42 4.93 -11.21 8.04
N GLN A 43 4.83 -11.95 9.13
CA GLN A 43 3.83 -13.00 9.27
C GLN A 43 2.43 -12.41 9.46
N GLU A 44 2.33 -11.33 10.19
CA GLU A 44 1.07 -10.60 10.35
C GLU A 44 0.64 -9.95 9.03
N ALA A 45 1.57 -9.34 8.28
CA ALA A 45 1.30 -8.79 6.97
C ALA A 45 0.79 -9.85 5.98
N ILE A 46 1.36 -11.05 5.99
CA ILE A 46 0.89 -12.17 5.19
C ILE A 46 -0.50 -12.62 5.67
N ARG A 47 -0.69 -12.84 6.98
CA ARG A 47 -1.98 -13.25 7.54
C ARG A 47 -3.11 -12.25 7.27
N SER A 48 -2.81 -10.96 7.23
CA SER A 48 -3.80 -9.93 6.90
C SER A 48 -4.39 -10.08 5.49
N VAL A 49 -3.68 -10.78 4.60
CA VAL A 49 -4.07 -10.98 3.20
C VAL A 49 -4.68 -12.36 2.96
N ILE A 50 -4.02 -13.43 3.46
CA ILE A 50 -4.43 -14.81 3.17
C ILE A 50 -5.10 -15.51 4.37
N GLY A 51 -5.26 -14.80 5.49
CA GLY A 51 -5.77 -15.39 6.72
C GLY A 51 -4.80 -16.42 7.31
N ASN A 52 -5.33 -17.47 7.91
CA ASN A 52 -4.53 -18.55 8.49
C ASN A 52 -4.24 -19.69 7.50
N VAL A 53 -4.45 -19.47 6.21
CA VAL A 53 -4.19 -20.47 5.17
C VAL A 53 -2.69 -20.55 4.91
N LYS A 54 -2.15 -21.76 4.79
CA LYS A 54 -0.75 -21.97 4.38
C LYS A 54 -0.69 -22.10 2.86
N PRO A 55 0.01 -21.21 2.15
CA PRO A 55 0.15 -21.32 0.70
C PRO A 55 0.87 -22.61 0.29
N THR A 56 0.43 -23.21 -0.80
CA THR A 56 1.07 -24.37 -1.41
C THR A 56 2.24 -23.91 -2.30
N LYS A 57 3.33 -24.66 -2.32
CA LYS A 57 4.43 -24.41 -3.28
C LYS A 57 4.06 -24.92 -4.66
N GLY A 58 4.48 -24.18 -5.69
CA GLY A 58 4.22 -24.50 -7.10
C GLY A 58 3.40 -23.42 -7.77
N LYS A 59 3.01 -23.61 -9.03
CA LYS A 59 2.30 -22.64 -9.89
C LYS A 59 2.93 -21.24 -9.97
N VAL A 60 3.55 -20.72 -8.90
CA VAL A 60 4.23 -19.41 -8.84
C VAL A 60 5.71 -19.62 -9.09
N ALA A 61 6.26 -18.84 -10.02
CA ALA A 61 7.69 -18.72 -10.26
C ALA A 61 8.10 -17.25 -10.02
N LEU A 62 8.96 -17.04 -9.02
CA LEU A 62 9.55 -15.76 -8.69
C LEU A 62 10.97 -15.71 -9.25
N ASP A 63 11.21 -14.83 -10.20
CA ASP A 63 12.52 -14.61 -10.82
C ASP A 63 13.10 -13.28 -10.36
N MET A 64 14.30 -13.34 -9.77
CA MET A 64 15.02 -12.19 -9.25
C MET A 64 16.49 -12.55 -9.03
N PRO A 65 17.43 -11.57 -9.03
CA PRO A 65 18.82 -11.83 -8.77
C PRO A 65 19.04 -12.34 -7.34
N TYR A 66 19.98 -13.27 -7.17
CA TYR A 66 20.42 -13.75 -5.84
C TYR A 66 21.23 -12.69 -5.08
N ILE A 67 21.92 -11.78 -5.80
CA ILE A 67 22.74 -10.70 -5.24
C ILE A 67 22.50 -9.41 -6.02
N THR A 68 22.51 -8.30 -5.30
CA THR A 68 22.45 -6.95 -5.87
C THR A 68 23.38 -6.01 -5.12
N GLU A 69 23.97 -5.07 -5.85
CA GLU A 69 24.81 -4.02 -5.24
C GLU A 69 23.95 -3.01 -4.45
N THR A 70 22.75 -2.73 -4.94
CA THR A 70 21.83 -1.76 -4.30
C THR A 70 20.41 -2.31 -4.18
N GLY A 71 19.80 -2.08 -3.02
CA GLY A 71 18.39 -2.36 -2.77
C GLY A 71 17.42 -1.31 -3.32
N ASN A 72 17.91 -0.17 -3.82
CA ASN A 72 17.05 0.92 -4.28
C ASN A 72 16.18 0.54 -5.49
N SER A 73 16.62 -0.40 -6.33
CA SER A 73 15.90 -0.78 -7.55
C SER A 73 16.26 -2.20 -7.97
N VAL A 74 15.57 -3.17 -7.42
CA VAL A 74 15.76 -4.59 -7.72
C VAL A 74 14.71 -5.07 -8.71
N SER A 75 15.13 -5.63 -9.84
CA SER A 75 14.22 -6.19 -10.83
C SER A 75 13.65 -7.50 -10.34
N VAL A 76 12.33 -7.65 -10.44
CA VAL A 76 11.59 -8.85 -10.06
C VAL A 76 10.60 -9.18 -11.16
N ALA A 77 10.52 -10.44 -11.55
CA ALA A 77 9.47 -10.98 -12.39
C ALA A 77 8.73 -12.11 -11.67
N VAL A 78 7.42 -12.09 -11.75
CA VAL A 78 6.57 -13.15 -11.20
C VAL A 78 5.71 -13.70 -12.32
N LYS A 79 5.70 -15.01 -12.43
CA LYS A 79 4.84 -15.75 -13.34
C LYS A 79 4.03 -16.76 -12.56
N VAL A 80 2.74 -16.86 -12.89
CA VAL A 80 1.85 -17.86 -12.30
C VAL A 80 1.31 -18.76 -13.40
N ASP A 81 1.44 -20.05 -13.21
CA ASP A 81 0.87 -21.05 -14.13
C ASP A 81 -0.65 -21.11 -13.93
N SER A 82 -1.36 -20.47 -14.86
CA SER A 82 -2.81 -20.35 -14.87
C SER A 82 -3.29 -20.14 -16.30
N PRO A 83 -4.38 -20.79 -16.72
CA PRO A 83 -4.96 -20.60 -18.04
C PRO A 83 -5.63 -19.23 -18.21
N MET A 84 -5.82 -18.47 -17.15
CA MET A 84 -6.46 -17.15 -17.12
C MET A 84 -7.83 -17.14 -17.80
N THR A 85 -8.65 -18.16 -17.54
CA THR A 85 -10.03 -18.25 -17.99
C THR A 85 -10.99 -17.69 -16.95
N GLU A 86 -12.27 -17.50 -17.30
CA GLU A 86 -13.30 -17.10 -16.34
C GLU A 86 -13.42 -18.06 -15.14
N ALA A 87 -13.23 -19.37 -15.38
CA ALA A 87 -13.34 -20.40 -14.35
C ALA A 87 -12.07 -20.59 -13.52
N ASP A 88 -10.86 -20.41 -14.14
CA ASP A 88 -9.57 -20.61 -13.48
C ASP A 88 -8.62 -19.48 -13.86
N HIS A 89 -8.37 -18.57 -12.93
CA HIS A 89 -7.49 -17.44 -13.10
C HIS A 89 -6.85 -17.00 -11.78
N VAL A 90 -5.80 -16.22 -11.88
CA VAL A 90 -5.22 -15.52 -10.73
C VAL A 90 -6.09 -14.31 -10.43
N ALA A 91 -6.68 -14.28 -9.23
CA ALA A 91 -7.49 -13.17 -8.75
C ALA A 91 -6.61 -12.04 -8.20
N LYS A 92 -5.59 -12.40 -7.40
CA LYS A 92 -4.63 -11.43 -6.85
C LYS A 92 -3.22 -12.01 -6.80
N LEU A 93 -2.24 -11.12 -6.87
CA LEU A 93 -0.83 -11.44 -6.69
C LEU A 93 -0.23 -10.47 -5.67
N HIS A 94 0.41 -11.01 -4.64
CA HIS A 94 0.99 -10.26 -3.54
C HIS A 94 2.49 -10.50 -3.46
N LEU A 95 3.26 -9.44 -3.18
CA LEU A 95 4.69 -9.50 -2.92
C LEU A 95 4.98 -9.00 -1.51
N PHE A 96 5.78 -9.80 -0.79
CA PHE A 96 6.24 -9.48 0.55
C PHE A 96 7.77 -9.58 0.62
N GLY A 97 8.36 -8.75 1.49
CA GLY A 97 9.77 -8.82 1.86
C GLY A 97 9.89 -8.85 3.37
N ASP A 98 10.53 -9.87 3.91
CA ASP A 98 10.61 -10.08 5.37
C ASP A 98 11.66 -9.20 6.06
N GLY A 99 12.44 -8.45 5.30
CA GLY A 99 13.44 -7.51 5.81
C GLY A 99 13.10 -6.04 5.62
N ASN A 100 11.96 -5.72 5.02
CA ASN A 100 11.51 -4.35 4.89
C ASN A 100 10.72 -3.89 6.13
N PRO A 101 10.79 -2.60 6.53
CA PRO A 101 9.95 -2.05 7.60
C PRO A 101 8.45 -2.21 7.33
N VAL A 102 8.06 -2.09 6.05
CA VAL A 102 6.72 -2.43 5.57
C VAL A 102 6.84 -3.71 4.73
N PRO A 103 6.50 -4.87 5.29
CA PRO A 103 6.71 -6.16 4.62
C PRO A 103 5.91 -6.35 3.35
N ARG A 104 4.69 -5.81 3.27
CA ARG A 104 3.87 -5.90 2.06
C ARG A 104 4.36 -4.89 1.01
N ILE A 105 5.13 -5.37 0.02
CA ILE A 105 5.73 -4.55 -1.03
C ILE A 105 4.66 -4.10 -2.03
N ALA A 106 3.84 -5.02 -2.53
CA ALA A 106 2.81 -4.73 -3.52
C ALA A 106 1.69 -5.78 -3.53
N SER A 107 0.53 -5.37 -4.02
CA SER A 107 -0.61 -6.24 -4.30
C SER A 107 -1.27 -5.82 -5.59
N PHE A 108 -1.54 -6.78 -6.46
CA PHE A 108 -2.14 -6.57 -7.78
C PHE A 108 -3.42 -7.39 -7.89
N ALA A 109 -4.49 -6.76 -8.30
CA ALA A 109 -5.70 -7.47 -8.73
C ALA A 109 -5.54 -7.83 -10.21
N LEU A 110 -5.73 -9.10 -10.51
CA LEU A 110 -5.72 -9.65 -11.86
C LEU A 110 -7.11 -10.19 -12.19
N GLY A 111 -7.25 -10.80 -13.35
CA GLY A 111 -8.48 -11.41 -13.77
C GLY A 111 -8.31 -12.00 -15.16
N PRO A 112 -9.31 -12.72 -15.68
CA PRO A 112 -9.18 -13.45 -16.95
C PRO A 112 -8.85 -12.53 -18.14
N ARG A 113 -9.22 -11.25 -18.07
CA ARG A 113 -8.89 -10.27 -19.12
C ARG A 113 -7.42 -9.87 -19.20
N ALA A 114 -6.61 -10.23 -18.18
CA ALA A 114 -5.18 -9.99 -18.22
C ALA A 114 -4.45 -10.89 -19.26
N GLY A 115 -5.08 -11.98 -19.68
CA GLY A 115 -4.54 -12.91 -20.65
C GLY A 115 -3.38 -13.77 -20.14
N ARG A 116 -2.51 -13.20 -19.31
CA ARG A 116 -1.40 -13.90 -18.65
C ARG A 116 -1.24 -13.40 -17.22
N ALA A 117 -0.87 -14.29 -16.31
CA ALA A 117 -0.52 -13.94 -14.95
C ALA A 117 0.99 -13.73 -14.82
N GLU A 118 1.49 -12.69 -15.47
CA GLU A 118 2.91 -12.32 -15.48
C GLU A 118 3.06 -10.85 -15.10
N LEU A 119 3.97 -10.55 -14.17
CA LEU A 119 4.31 -9.19 -13.74
C LEU A 119 5.83 -9.02 -13.76
N ALA A 120 6.29 -7.89 -14.26
CA ALA A 120 7.67 -7.45 -14.13
C ALA A 120 7.68 -6.05 -13.54
N LEU A 121 8.44 -5.88 -12.45
CA LEU A 121 8.48 -4.63 -11.70
C LEU A 121 9.85 -4.43 -11.05
N ARG A 122 10.06 -3.25 -10.49
CA ARG A 122 11.21 -2.94 -9.64
C ARG A 122 10.72 -2.70 -8.22
N ILE A 123 11.42 -3.30 -7.26
CA ILE A 123 11.11 -3.18 -5.83
C ILE A 123 12.27 -2.55 -5.08
N ARG A 124 11.98 -2.03 -3.87
CA ARG A 124 12.99 -1.55 -2.92
C ARG A 124 13.16 -2.56 -1.81
N LEU A 125 14.42 -2.82 -1.46
CA LEU A 125 14.78 -3.76 -0.39
C LEU A 125 15.72 -3.06 0.60
N ALA A 126 15.31 -3.00 1.85
CA ALA A 126 16.05 -2.33 2.91
C ALA A 126 17.34 -3.06 3.28
N ARG A 127 17.39 -4.37 3.10
CA ARG A 127 18.52 -5.24 3.45
C ARG A 127 18.40 -6.58 2.74
N SER A 128 19.41 -7.44 2.90
CA SER A 128 19.33 -8.86 2.52
C SER A 128 18.13 -9.52 3.21
N GLN A 129 17.31 -10.25 2.45
CA GLN A 129 16.04 -10.76 2.93
C GLN A 129 15.47 -11.84 2.00
N ARG A 130 14.34 -12.42 2.40
CA ARG A 130 13.52 -13.24 1.53
C ARG A 130 12.41 -12.39 0.93
N VAL A 131 12.20 -12.59 -0.36
CA VAL A 131 11.04 -12.06 -1.07
C VAL A 131 10.08 -13.22 -1.33
N ILE A 132 8.81 -13.00 -1.04
CA ILE A 132 7.76 -14.00 -1.10
C ILE A 132 6.69 -13.51 -2.07
N ALA A 133 6.40 -14.29 -3.10
CA ALA A 133 5.27 -14.06 -3.99
C ALA A 133 4.13 -15.03 -3.63
N ILE A 134 2.90 -14.50 -3.47
CA ILE A 134 1.71 -15.29 -3.16
C ILE A 134 0.64 -14.97 -4.19
N ALA A 135 0.14 -15.99 -4.90
CA ALA A 135 -1.00 -15.89 -5.80
C ALA A 135 -2.26 -16.41 -5.13
N GLU A 136 -3.32 -15.62 -5.16
CA GLU A 136 -4.70 -16.00 -4.83
C GLU A 136 -5.39 -16.37 -6.13
N MET A 137 -5.87 -17.62 -6.20
CA MET A 137 -6.60 -18.12 -7.35
C MET A 137 -8.11 -17.83 -7.23
N SER A 138 -8.81 -17.90 -8.35
CA SER A 138 -10.28 -17.72 -8.40
C SER A 138 -11.07 -18.74 -7.59
N ASP A 139 -10.49 -19.91 -7.32
CA ASP A 139 -11.06 -20.95 -6.46
C ASP A 139 -10.78 -20.75 -4.96
N GLY A 140 -10.10 -19.66 -4.58
CA GLY A 140 -9.70 -19.35 -3.21
C GLY A 140 -8.45 -20.08 -2.73
N SER A 141 -7.77 -20.84 -3.57
CA SER A 141 -6.49 -21.46 -3.23
C SER A 141 -5.34 -20.46 -3.30
N PHE A 142 -4.29 -20.69 -2.47
CA PHE A 142 -3.10 -19.87 -2.41
C PHE A 142 -1.86 -20.67 -2.79
N TRP A 143 -1.07 -20.07 -3.69
CA TRP A 143 0.19 -20.63 -4.16
C TRP A 143 1.33 -19.66 -3.94
N SER A 144 2.54 -20.15 -3.67
CA SER A 144 3.67 -19.26 -3.37
C SER A 144 5.00 -19.77 -3.91
N ASP A 145 5.89 -18.81 -4.15
CA ASP A 145 7.34 -19.02 -4.29
C ASP A 145 8.09 -18.03 -3.43
N THR A 146 9.31 -18.39 -3.02
CA THR A 146 10.17 -17.58 -2.14
C THR A 146 11.59 -17.61 -2.69
N ARG A 147 12.23 -16.45 -2.75
CA ARG A 147 13.64 -16.28 -3.12
C ARG A 147 14.38 -15.49 -2.05
N GLU A 148 15.62 -15.86 -1.84
CA GLU A 148 16.56 -15.10 -1.00
C GLU A 148 17.36 -14.16 -1.90
N ILE A 149 17.66 -12.97 -1.38
CA ILE A 149 18.51 -12.00 -2.04
C ILE A 149 19.49 -11.38 -1.05
N ASN A 150 20.74 -11.29 -1.47
CA ASN A 150 21.80 -10.58 -0.77
C ASN A 150 21.90 -9.15 -1.34
N VAL A 151 21.76 -8.15 -0.49
CA VAL A 151 21.82 -6.74 -0.82
C VAL A 151 23.04 -6.13 -0.17
N ALA A 152 24.00 -5.68 -0.97
CA ALA A 152 25.24 -5.09 -0.45
C ALA A 152 24.99 -3.73 0.19
N GLN A 153 24.17 -2.89 -0.44
CA GLN A 153 23.74 -1.60 0.07
C GLN A 153 22.22 -1.51 0.06
N GLY A 154 21.60 -1.48 1.23
CA GLY A 154 20.16 -1.37 1.39
C GLY A 154 19.58 -0.08 0.83
N ALA A 155 18.31 -0.11 0.44
CA ALA A 155 17.56 1.10 0.16
C ALA A 155 17.41 1.92 1.45
N CYS A 156 17.54 3.24 1.37
CA CYS A 156 17.06 4.12 2.43
C CYS A 156 15.54 4.00 2.47
N VAL A 157 15.05 3.33 3.49
CA VAL A 157 13.64 3.32 3.86
C VAL A 157 13.55 4.17 5.11
N ASP A 158 12.83 5.27 5.04
CA ASP A 158 12.56 6.08 6.22
C ASP A 158 11.79 5.19 7.20
N ASP A 159 12.36 5.00 8.41
CA ASP A 159 11.67 4.35 9.50
C ASP A 159 10.46 5.22 9.85
N VAL A 160 9.28 4.72 9.57
CA VAL A 160 8.02 5.43 9.82
C VAL A 160 7.80 5.70 11.32
N GLU A 161 8.57 5.04 12.19
CA GLU A 161 8.52 5.22 13.64
C GLU A 161 9.34 6.42 14.17
N GLY A 162 10.19 7.07 13.36
CA GLY A 162 11.11 8.12 13.84
C GLY A 162 10.55 9.53 13.90
N THR A 163 9.34 9.81 13.37
CA THR A 163 8.87 11.20 13.17
C THR A 163 7.79 11.65 14.17
N LEU A 164 7.28 10.77 15.02
CA LEU A 164 6.25 11.12 16.01
C LEU A 164 6.80 11.09 17.44
N GLY A 165 7.67 12.01 17.79
CA GLY A 165 7.90 12.24 19.19
C GLY A 165 9.31 12.51 19.66
N LYS A 166 9.82 13.68 19.35
CA LYS A 166 10.83 14.36 20.18
C LYS A 166 10.75 15.86 19.93
N ASP A 167 9.65 16.46 20.35
CA ASP A 167 9.67 17.85 20.78
C ASP A 167 9.22 17.87 22.24
N ASN A 168 10.22 17.99 23.09
CA ASN A 168 10.07 18.25 24.51
C ASN A 168 10.73 19.60 24.81
#